data_e92974080a33139fa5499065d458f3dc
#
_entry.id   e92974080a33139fa5499065d458f3dc
#
_cell.length_a   1.000
_cell.length_b   1.000
_cell.length_c   1.000
_cell.angle_alpha   90.00
_cell.angle_beta   90.00
_cell.angle_gamma   90.00
#
_symmetry.space_group_name_H-M   'P 1'
#
loop_
_entity.id
_entity.type
_entity.pdbx_description
1 polymer ?
#
loop_
_entity_poly.entity_id
_entity_poly.type
_entity_poly.pdbx_seq_one_letter_code
_entity_poly.pdbx_strand_id
1 'polypeptide(L)'
;VRSVAARVRRGVLQSLRRFHPDRDLVLAEFDARFYLAAHPDVARAGVDPIEHFLVSGWREGRDPNRDFSVKEYLEANPDVAAAGMNPFVHYLRAGRAEGRKPRQDLGFRYEILSELKTVEERVAAAAKASSAVTVAPAADLARALAKSRTGLGQVHLTFSHDDYSAHLGGVQLCLRREAAAVEAAGRDHLHIFPARPWPVLRAGEPAPLGVLWNGRAVGTYSAAAIAEALAGVKGASFAIHSMLGHSAEETLAILSAAGLKRGFFWLHDFASLCAGFHLLRDDVEDCAAPPPDSAACGICVYGPWRARHLAEHGKLFEALELTVVSPSQPTLDLWKAAAPHKAAAEVVLPHARLIERGPAPAGEGPLRIGFPGVPAAHKGWPVFQALAQAFADDARYEFHLFGAQRPAGALVAFHPVSADGPEPGGMTRAVAAAGIDVALVWPLCRETFSFTAHEAVAAGAAVVTNPDSGNVAAFVAGGGHGLVLTGESALAKAFETGDILQLARRVRRPALYDLEYSALTMDLIEAGA
;
A
#
# COMPACT_ATOMS: atom_id res chain seq x y z
N VAL A 1 18.81 -62.90 24.08
CA VAL A 1 18.77 -63.15 22.62
C VAL A 1 17.74 -62.24 21.93
N ARG A 2 16.59 -61.85 22.57
CA ARG A 2 15.59 -60.97 21.95
C ARG A 2 16.01 -59.47 21.89
N SER A 3 16.95 -59.02 22.68
CA SER A 3 17.37 -57.60 22.73
C SER A 3 18.40 -57.23 21.64
N VAL A 4 19.18 -58.18 21.16
CA VAL A 4 20.21 -57.97 20.11
C VAL A 4 19.54 -57.89 18.73
N ALA A 5 18.55 -58.78 18.47
CA ALA A 5 17.80 -58.77 17.22
C ALA A 5 16.97 -57.47 17.00
N ALA A 6 16.47 -56.86 18.08
CA ALA A 6 15.75 -55.58 18.00
C ALA A 6 16.69 -54.38 17.73
N ARG A 7 17.92 -54.39 18.25
CA ARG A 7 18.93 -53.39 17.95
C ARG A 7 19.47 -53.50 16.52
N VAL A 8 19.72 -54.73 16.05
CA VAL A 8 20.16 -54.96 14.67
C VAL A 8 19.08 -54.60 13.67
N ARG A 9 17.80 -54.91 13.94
CA ARG A 9 16.69 -54.47 13.09
C ARG A 9 16.53 -52.93 13.06
N ARG A 10 16.74 -52.24 14.17
CA ARG A 10 16.72 -50.75 14.19
C ARG A 10 17.94 -50.18 13.45
N GLY A 11 19.13 -50.75 13.56
CA GLY A 11 20.31 -50.33 12.83
C GLY A 11 20.22 -50.56 11.33
N VAL A 12 19.63 -51.71 10.90
CA VAL A 12 19.41 -52.02 9.48
C VAL A 12 18.27 -51.17 8.87
N LEU A 13 17.24 -50.83 9.64
CA LEU A 13 16.17 -49.92 9.19
C LEU A 13 16.65 -48.46 9.13
N GLN A 14 17.64 -48.04 9.91
CA GLN A 14 18.27 -46.73 9.78
C GLN A 14 19.24 -46.64 8.59
N SER A 15 19.88 -47.75 8.18
CA SER A 15 20.74 -47.80 7.00
C SER A 15 20.00 -47.86 5.65
N LEU A 16 18.66 -47.98 5.67
CA LEU A 16 17.81 -47.98 4.47
C LEU A 16 17.04 -46.68 4.27
N ARG A 17 17.26 -45.64 5.07
CA ARG A 17 16.80 -44.28 4.72
C ARG A 17 17.62 -43.82 3.52
N ARG A 18 17.09 -43.92 2.33
CA ARG A 18 17.60 -43.23 1.15
C ARG A 18 17.43 -41.73 1.40
N PHE A 19 18.54 -41.08 1.73
CA PHE A 19 18.57 -39.62 1.77
C PHE A 19 18.35 -39.05 0.37
N HIS A 20 17.87 -37.80 0.32
CA HIS A 20 17.72 -37.09 -0.94
C HIS A 20 19.03 -37.07 -1.72
N PRO A 21 19.06 -37.31 -3.04
CA PRO A 21 20.29 -37.40 -3.84
C PRO A 21 21.16 -36.14 -3.79
N ASP A 22 20.59 -34.98 -3.51
CA ASP A 22 21.32 -33.73 -3.42
C ASP A 22 21.77 -33.38 -1.99
N ARG A 23 21.60 -34.30 -1.03
CA ARG A 23 21.94 -34.05 0.37
C ARG A 23 23.41 -33.68 0.57
N ASP A 24 24.31 -34.43 -0.01
CA ASP A 24 25.76 -34.19 0.16
C ASP A 24 26.18 -32.86 -0.46
N LEU A 25 25.56 -32.46 -1.57
CA LEU A 25 25.80 -31.16 -2.20
C LEU A 25 25.37 -30.01 -1.29
N VAL A 26 24.20 -30.15 -0.66
CA VAL A 26 23.59 -29.10 0.18
C VAL A 26 24.26 -29.06 1.57
N LEU A 27 24.71 -30.20 2.11
CA LEU A 27 25.23 -30.31 3.46
C LEU A 27 26.36 -29.33 3.78
N ALA A 28 27.26 -29.08 2.81
CA ALA A 28 28.42 -28.22 3.01
C ALA A 28 28.08 -26.72 3.21
N GLU A 29 26.92 -26.29 2.69
CA GLU A 29 26.53 -24.90 2.66
C GLU A 29 25.22 -24.63 3.44
N PHE A 30 24.60 -25.67 4.00
CA PHE A 30 23.34 -25.57 4.75
C PHE A 30 23.60 -25.24 6.22
N ASP A 31 23.00 -24.18 6.74
CA ASP A 31 23.05 -23.83 8.16
C ASP A 31 21.83 -24.41 8.90
N ALA A 32 22.02 -25.62 9.45
CA ALA A 32 20.98 -26.32 10.22
C ALA A 32 20.56 -25.55 11.47
N ARG A 33 21.46 -24.78 12.10
CA ARG A 33 21.15 -23.98 13.29
C ARG A 33 20.25 -22.77 12.91
N PHE A 34 20.61 -22.07 11.86
CA PHE A 34 19.80 -21.00 11.30
C PHE A 34 18.42 -21.52 10.91
N TYR A 35 18.38 -22.62 10.14
CA TYR A 35 17.13 -23.18 9.63
C TYR A 35 16.16 -23.58 10.74
N LEU A 36 16.63 -24.26 11.79
CA LEU A 36 15.81 -24.68 12.93
C LEU A 36 15.39 -23.49 13.81
N ALA A 37 16.23 -22.47 13.92
CA ALA A 37 15.87 -21.24 14.64
C ALA A 37 14.78 -20.44 13.91
N ALA A 38 14.89 -20.36 12.58
CA ALA A 38 13.90 -19.69 11.74
C ALA A 38 12.57 -20.48 11.62
N HIS A 39 12.62 -21.82 11.82
CA HIS A 39 11.45 -22.71 11.65
C HIS A 39 11.21 -23.59 12.87
N PRO A 40 10.58 -23.03 13.95
CA PRO A 40 10.33 -23.78 15.18
C PRO A 40 9.41 -25.00 15.03
N ASP A 41 8.60 -25.04 13.98
CA ASP A 41 7.75 -26.17 13.61
C ASP A 41 8.58 -27.40 13.21
N VAL A 42 9.61 -27.22 12.40
CA VAL A 42 10.57 -28.26 12.00
C VAL A 42 11.37 -28.75 13.20
N ALA A 43 11.83 -27.80 14.04
CA ALA A 43 12.57 -28.11 15.26
C ALA A 43 11.72 -28.98 16.21
N ARG A 44 10.44 -28.64 16.42
CA ARG A 44 9.52 -29.40 17.28
C ARG A 44 9.17 -30.78 16.72
N ALA A 45 9.10 -30.90 15.39
CA ALA A 45 8.81 -32.16 14.73
C ALA A 45 9.99 -33.14 14.78
N GLY A 46 11.22 -32.69 15.14
CA GLY A 46 12.40 -33.50 15.19
C GLY A 46 12.84 -34.10 13.85
N VAL A 47 12.43 -33.43 12.74
CA VAL A 47 12.78 -33.84 11.37
C VAL A 47 14.20 -33.37 11.05
N ASP A 48 14.94 -34.14 10.24
CA ASP A 48 16.22 -33.70 9.71
C ASP A 48 16.02 -32.43 8.87
N PRO A 49 16.65 -31.28 9.23
CA PRO A 49 16.42 -30.02 8.59
C PRO A 49 16.82 -29.99 7.11
N ILE A 50 17.87 -30.71 6.72
CA ILE A 50 18.32 -30.80 5.33
C ILE A 50 17.30 -31.58 4.50
N GLU A 51 16.85 -32.73 5.01
CA GLU A 51 15.84 -33.54 4.34
C GLU A 51 14.51 -32.77 4.22
N HIS A 52 14.10 -32.05 5.28
CA HIS A 52 12.92 -31.21 5.24
C HIS A 52 13.06 -30.13 4.15
N PHE A 53 14.20 -29.43 4.12
CA PHE A 53 14.46 -28.41 3.10
C PHE A 53 14.40 -28.98 1.69
N LEU A 54 15.07 -30.09 1.42
CA LEU A 54 15.14 -30.70 0.10
C LEU A 54 13.80 -31.24 -0.40
N VAL A 55 12.94 -31.72 0.49
CA VAL A 55 11.66 -32.32 0.12
C VAL A 55 10.55 -31.28 0.01
N SER A 56 10.42 -30.38 0.99
CA SER A 56 9.31 -29.44 1.11
C SER A 56 9.73 -27.99 1.36
N GLY A 57 10.73 -27.77 2.22
CA GLY A 57 11.05 -26.43 2.73
C GLY A 57 11.36 -25.40 1.64
N TRP A 58 12.05 -25.76 0.58
CA TRP A 58 12.31 -24.83 -0.51
C TRP A 58 11.03 -24.41 -1.26
N ARG A 59 10.04 -25.32 -1.38
CA ARG A 59 8.73 -24.99 -1.98
C ARG A 59 7.89 -24.09 -1.08
N GLU A 60 8.15 -24.14 0.22
CA GLU A 60 7.55 -23.27 1.24
C GLU A 60 8.27 -21.91 1.33
N GLY A 61 9.31 -21.70 0.48
CA GLY A 61 10.09 -20.45 0.46
C GLY A 61 11.04 -20.30 1.64
N ARG A 62 11.43 -21.41 2.31
CA ARG A 62 12.34 -21.38 3.46
C ARG A 62 13.78 -21.34 3.00
N ASP A 63 14.57 -20.44 3.59
CA ASP A 63 15.97 -20.24 3.23
C ASP A 63 16.89 -21.27 3.91
N PRO A 64 17.89 -21.84 3.20
CA PRO A 64 18.79 -22.87 3.74
C PRO A 64 19.88 -22.31 4.65
N ASN A 65 20.23 -21.03 4.50
CA ASN A 65 21.21 -20.26 5.27
C ASN A 65 20.95 -18.76 5.12
N ARG A 66 21.77 -17.92 5.78
CA ARG A 66 21.60 -16.45 5.73
C ARG A 66 21.99 -15.82 4.41
N ASP A 67 22.83 -16.49 3.61
CA ASP A 67 23.43 -15.94 2.40
C ASP A 67 22.66 -16.31 1.14
N PHE A 68 21.62 -17.16 1.25
CA PHE A 68 20.79 -17.58 0.14
C PHE A 68 19.30 -17.35 0.44
N SER A 69 18.60 -16.66 -0.46
CA SER A 69 17.16 -16.52 -0.39
C SER A 69 16.48 -17.32 -1.51
N VAL A 70 15.66 -18.28 -1.12
CA VAL A 70 14.87 -19.12 -2.04
C VAL A 70 13.95 -18.26 -2.89
N LYS A 71 13.25 -17.32 -2.27
CA LYS A 71 12.29 -16.44 -2.95
C LYS A 71 12.98 -15.52 -3.93
N GLU A 72 13.98 -14.76 -3.46
CA GLU A 72 14.72 -13.82 -4.30
C GLU A 72 15.43 -14.49 -5.48
N TYR A 73 16.00 -15.68 -5.23
CA TYR A 73 16.65 -16.42 -6.29
C TYR A 73 15.69 -16.85 -7.40
N LEU A 74 14.49 -17.34 -7.04
CA LEU A 74 13.45 -17.71 -8.00
C LEU A 74 12.90 -16.50 -8.75
N GLU A 75 12.80 -15.35 -8.09
CA GLU A 75 12.36 -14.10 -8.69
C GLU A 75 13.36 -13.57 -9.72
N ALA A 76 14.64 -13.58 -9.35
CA ALA A 76 15.72 -13.14 -10.24
C ALA A 76 16.00 -14.13 -11.38
N ASN A 77 15.53 -15.39 -11.25
CA ASN A 77 15.78 -16.46 -12.22
C ASN A 77 14.48 -17.18 -12.61
N PRO A 78 13.63 -16.55 -13.46
CA PRO A 78 12.34 -17.11 -13.86
C PRO A 78 12.47 -18.46 -14.60
N ASP A 79 13.59 -18.74 -15.25
CA ASP A 79 13.91 -20.00 -15.87
C ASP A 79 13.99 -21.17 -14.88
N VAL A 80 14.59 -20.92 -13.72
CA VAL A 80 14.68 -21.91 -12.61
C VAL A 80 13.30 -22.14 -11.98
N ALA A 81 12.54 -21.06 -11.78
CA ALA A 81 11.17 -21.11 -11.28
C ALA A 81 10.27 -21.92 -12.20
N ALA A 82 10.31 -21.65 -13.52
CA ALA A 82 9.52 -22.35 -14.54
C ALA A 82 9.90 -23.84 -14.65
N ALA A 83 11.17 -24.18 -14.42
CA ALA A 83 11.64 -25.56 -14.42
C ALA A 83 11.23 -26.33 -13.14
N GLY A 84 10.68 -25.68 -12.12
CA GLY A 84 10.29 -26.29 -10.86
C GLY A 84 11.47 -26.92 -10.09
N MET A 85 12.67 -26.37 -10.27
CA MET A 85 13.89 -26.86 -9.67
C MET A 85 14.07 -26.27 -8.26
N ASN A 86 14.71 -27.04 -7.35
CA ASN A 86 15.15 -26.49 -6.07
C ASN A 86 16.21 -25.40 -6.33
N PRO A 87 15.94 -24.12 -5.95
CA PRO A 87 16.79 -23.01 -6.32
C PRO A 87 18.19 -23.07 -5.69
N PHE A 88 18.33 -23.60 -4.47
CA PHE A 88 19.60 -23.74 -3.80
C PHE A 88 20.46 -24.83 -4.45
N VAL A 89 19.85 -25.95 -4.81
CA VAL A 89 20.52 -27.02 -5.56
C VAL A 89 20.98 -26.51 -6.93
N HIS A 90 20.13 -25.76 -7.64
CA HIS A 90 20.49 -25.12 -8.90
C HIS A 90 21.68 -24.17 -8.72
N TYR A 91 21.62 -23.29 -7.71
CA TYR A 91 22.71 -22.35 -7.42
C TYR A 91 24.03 -23.04 -7.17
N LEU A 92 24.04 -24.09 -6.35
CA LEU A 92 25.27 -24.84 -6.03
C LEU A 92 25.81 -25.60 -7.24
N ARG A 93 24.95 -26.11 -8.13
CA ARG A 93 25.36 -26.87 -9.31
C ARG A 93 25.83 -26.01 -10.49
N ALA A 94 25.12 -24.93 -10.75
CA ALA A 94 25.32 -24.13 -11.96
C ALA A 94 25.30 -22.62 -11.67
N GLY A 95 24.30 -22.13 -10.95
CA GLY A 95 24.04 -20.69 -10.78
C GLY A 95 25.23 -19.90 -10.25
N ARG A 96 26.03 -20.47 -9.32
CA ARG A 96 27.26 -19.83 -8.82
C ARG A 96 28.29 -19.64 -9.93
N ALA A 97 28.47 -20.62 -10.79
CA ALA A 97 29.40 -20.55 -11.92
C ALA A 97 28.89 -19.64 -13.03
N GLU A 98 27.58 -19.50 -13.15
CA GLU A 98 26.91 -18.59 -14.08
C GLU A 98 26.90 -17.14 -13.56
N GLY A 99 27.44 -16.87 -12.37
CA GLY A 99 27.46 -15.55 -11.75
C GLY A 99 26.08 -15.08 -11.24
N ARG A 100 25.12 -16.00 -11.06
CA ARG A 100 23.82 -15.67 -10.45
C ARG A 100 24.00 -15.36 -8.97
N LYS A 101 23.35 -14.32 -8.49
CA LYS A 101 23.44 -13.91 -7.09
C LYS A 101 22.58 -14.82 -6.22
N PRO A 102 23.09 -15.34 -5.09
CA PRO A 102 22.35 -16.22 -4.18
C PRO A 102 21.26 -15.47 -3.41
N ARG A 103 21.49 -14.20 -3.20
CA ARG A 103 20.60 -13.24 -2.57
C ARG A 103 20.79 -11.89 -3.25
N GLN A 104 19.73 -11.13 -3.40
CA GLN A 104 19.82 -9.73 -3.76
C GLN A 104 20.41 -8.97 -2.56
N ASP A 105 21.10 -7.86 -2.81
CA ASP A 105 21.41 -6.93 -1.71
C ASP A 105 20.12 -6.18 -1.38
N LEU A 106 19.38 -6.68 -0.40
CA LEU A 106 18.07 -6.17 -0.04
C LEU A 106 18.15 -4.88 0.77
N GLY A 107 19.32 -4.56 1.34
CA GLY A 107 19.46 -3.41 2.20
C GLY A 107 18.33 -3.33 3.26
N PHE A 108 17.64 -2.21 3.34
CA PHE A 108 16.50 -2.00 4.25
C PHE A 108 15.31 -2.94 3.99
N ARG A 109 15.19 -3.52 2.79
CA ARG A 109 14.10 -4.46 2.45
C ARG A 109 14.17 -5.73 3.27
N TYR A 110 15.38 -6.13 3.71
CA TYR A 110 15.55 -7.28 4.58
C TYR A 110 14.80 -7.12 5.91
N GLU A 111 14.83 -5.93 6.50
CA GLU A 111 14.12 -5.64 7.75
C GLU A 111 12.60 -5.80 7.56
N ILE A 112 12.06 -5.28 6.45
CA ILE A 112 10.64 -5.41 6.11
C ILE A 112 10.26 -6.90 5.97
N LEU A 113 11.05 -7.66 5.22
CA LEU A 113 10.78 -9.08 4.96
C LEU A 113 10.89 -9.93 6.24
N SER A 114 11.81 -9.58 7.13
CA SER A 114 12.01 -10.31 8.40
C SER A 114 10.84 -10.17 9.38
N GLU A 115 10.09 -9.08 9.29
CA GLU A 115 8.92 -8.78 10.11
C GLU A 115 7.58 -9.06 9.41
N LEU A 116 7.64 -9.56 8.17
CA LEU A 116 6.45 -9.77 7.35
C LEU A 116 5.53 -10.83 7.95
N LYS A 117 4.29 -10.44 8.23
CA LYS A 117 3.23 -11.33 8.74
C LYS A 117 2.35 -11.80 7.59
N THR A 118 1.88 -13.04 7.69
CA THR A 118 0.89 -13.56 6.75
C THR A 118 -0.42 -12.77 6.81
N VAL A 119 -1.22 -12.84 5.76
CA VAL A 119 -2.53 -12.18 5.75
C VAL A 119 -3.44 -12.82 6.81
N GLU A 120 -3.34 -14.14 7.02
CA GLU A 120 -4.07 -14.89 8.05
C GLU A 120 -3.78 -14.37 9.45
N GLU A 121 -2.51 -14.13 9.79
CA GLU A 121 -2.13 -13.57 11.10
C GLU A 121 -2.67 -12.16 11.29
N ARG A 122 -2.59 -11.33 10.23
CA ARG A 122 -3.14 -9.96 10.25
C ARG A 122 -4.67 -9.99 10.41
N VAL A 123 -5.37 -10.89 9.72
CA VAL A 123 -6.83 -11.05 9.81
C VAL A 123 -7.25 -11.56 11.20
N ALA A 124 -6.53 -12.55 11.75
CA ALA A 124 -6.82 -13.07 13.08
C ALA A 124 -6.68 -11.98 14.17
N ALA A 125 -5.65 -11.14 14.05
CA ALA A 125 -5.44 -10.00 14.95
C ALA A 125 -6.57 -8.96 14.82
N ALA A 126 -7.01 -8.64 13.60
CA ALA A 126 -8.11 -7.71 13.34
C ALA A 126 -9.45 -8.24 13.86
N ALA A 127 -9.74 -9.52 13.66
CA ALA A 127 -10.95 -10.18 14.18
C ALA A 127 -11.02 -10.12 15.71
N LYS A 128 -9.89 -10.44 16.38
CA LYS A 128 -9.78 -10.33 17.83
C LYS A 128 -9.99 -8.89 18.31
N ALA A 129 -9.42 -7.90 17.65
CA ALA A 129 -9.61 -6.50 18.00
C ALA A 129 -11.07 -6.05 17.80
N SER A 130 -11.73 -6.51 16.73
CA SER A 130 -13.12 -6.18 16.39
C SER A 130 -14.10 -6.79 17.38
N SER A 131 -13.87 -8.01 17.88
CA SER A 131 -14.74 -8.68 18.85
C SER A 131 -14.83 -7.95 20.21
N ALA A 132 -13.87 -7.10 20.52
CA ALA A 132 -13.85 -6.30 21.75
C ALA A 132 -14.62 -4.96 21.62
N VAL A 133 -15.17 -4.64 20.44
CA VAL A 133 -15.88 -3.38 20.20
C VAL A 133 -17.32 -3.48 20.66
N THR A 134 -17.75 -2.52 21.49
CA THR A 134 -19.15 -2.43 21.93
C THR A 134 -20.02 -1.83 20.84
N VAL A 135 -21.13 -2.49 20.53
CA VAL A 135 -22.14 -2.04 19.57
C VAL A 135 -23.22 -1.23 20.27
N ALA A 136 -23.52 -0.04 19.74
CA ALA A 136 -24.58 0.80 20.26
C ALA A 136 -25.97 0.31 19.79
N PRO A 137 -27.05 0.61 20.55
CA PRO A 137 -28.43 0.30 20.13
C PRO A 137 -28.80 0.99 18.81
N ALA A 138 -29.54 0.31 17.92
CA ALA A 138 -30.01 0.88 16.65
C ALA A 138 -30.82 2.18 16.84
N ALA A 139 -31.56 2.30 17.96
CA ALA A 139 -32.31 3.50 18.31
C ALA A 139 -31.45 4.77 18.46
N ASP A 140 -30.17 4.62 18.80
CA ASP A 140 -29.25 5.75 18.91
C ASP A 140 -28.87 6.30 17.53
N LEU A 141 -28.68 5.42 16.56
CA LEU A 141 -28.48 5.81 15.16
C LEU A 141 -29.74 6.49 14.61
N ALA A 142 -30.91 5.89 14.81
CA ALA A 142 -32.17 6.47 14.36
C ALA A 142 -32.39 7.89 14.93
N ARG A 143 -32.06 8.11 16.21
CA ARG A 143 -32.10 9.45 16.84
C ARG A 143 -31.10 10.43 16.25
N ALA A 144 -29.92 9.96 15.83
CA ALA A 144 -28.95 10.83 15.16
C ALA A 144 -29.46 11.22 13.77
N LEU A 145 -29.97 10.27 12.99
CA LEU A 145 -30.53 10.51 11.65
C LEU A 145 -31.78 11.38 11.66
N ALA A 146 -32.59 11.33 12.74
CA ALA A 146 -33.73 12.22 12.91
C ALA A 146 -33.37 13.71 12.95
N LYS A 147 -32.07 14.05 13.17
CA LYS A 147 -31.55 15.41 13.09
C LYS A 147 -31.13 15.79 11.65
N SER A 148 -31.58 15.05 10.66
CA SER A 148 -31.31 15.33 9.23
C SER A 148 -31.76 16.73 8.86
N ARG A 149 -30.90 17.49 8.19
CA ARG A 149 -31.21 18.83 7.65
C ARG A 149 -32.12 18.76 6.44
N THR A 150 -32.18 17.60 5.78
CA THR A 150 -33.01 17.38 4.56
C THR A 150 -34.23 16.50 4.82
N GLY A 151 -34.47 16.07 6.09
CA GLY A 151 -35.51 15.10 6.42
C GLY A 151 -35.24 13.73 5.76
N LEU A 152 -33.96 13.37 5.62
CA LEU A 152 -33.46 12.19 4.88
C LEU A 152 -33.85 12.21 3.38
N GLY A 153 -34.12 13.38 2.82
CA GLY A 153 -34.45 13.56 1.41
C GLY A 153 -33.26 13.60 0.48
N GLN A 154 -32.07 13.96 1.00
CA GLN A 154 -30.81 14.02 0.24
C GLN A 154 -29.65 13.61 1.13
N VAL A 155 -29.27 12.33 1.08
CA VAL A 155 -28.18 11.76 1.87
C VAL A 155 -27.08 11.24 0.95
N HIS A 156 -25.85 11.62 1.18
CA HIS A 156 -24.68 11.03 0.54
C HIS A 156 -24.00 10.02 1.48
N LEU A 157 -23.88 8.76 1.04
CA LEU A 157 -23.24 7.69 1.79
C LEU A 157 -21.81 7.51 1.29
N THR A 158 -20.85 7.42 2.20
CA THR A 158 -19.46 7.07 1.86
C THR A 158 -18.98 5.88 2.68
N PHE A 159 -18.21 5.00 2.04
CA PHE A 159 -17.57 3.84 2.66
C PHE A 159 -16.06 3.99 2.54
N SER A 160 -15.33 3.86 3.65
CA SER A 160 -13.88 3.81 3.64
C SER A 160 -13.33 2.92 4.75
N HIS A 161 -11.99 2.78 4.80
CA HIS A 161 -11.32 1.87 5.71
C HIS A 161 -11.16 2.39 7.13
N ASP A 162 -11.45 3.67 7.40
CA ASP A 162 -11.34 4.25 8.75
C ASP A 162 -12.10 5.56 8.94
N ASP A 163 -12.02 6.11 10.16
CA ASP A 163 -12.58 7.40 10.56
C ASP A 163 -11.73 8.57 10.02
N TYR A 164 -12.20 9.24 8.99
CA TYR A 164 -11.52 10.40 8.42
C TYR A 164 -11.43 11.60 9.37
N SER A 165 -12.24 11.66 10.41
CA SER A 165 -12.20 12.75 11.40
C SER A 165 -11.09 12.56 12.43
N ALA A 166 -10.68 11.31 12.68
CA ALA A 166 -9.68 10.93 13.66
C ALA A 166 -8.29 10.61 13.06
N HIS A 167 -8.24 10.24 11.80
CA HIS A 167 -7.00 9.82 11.14
C HIS A 167 -6.61 10.73 9.97
N LEU A 168 -5.32 10.67 9.62
CA LEU A 168 -4.71 11.43 8.53
C LEU A 168 -4.13 10.53 7.46
N GLY A 169 -4.39 10.86 6.23
CA GLY A 169 -3.87 10.18 5.05
C GLY A 169 -4.49 10.76 3.78
N GLY A 170 -4.06 10.29 2.62
CA GLY A 170 -4.56 10.77 1.33
C GLY A 170 -6.06 10.54 1.16
N VAL A 171 -6.57 9.36 1.55
CA VAL A 171 -8.00 9.01 1.46
C VAL A 171 -8.82 9.85 2.44
N GLN A 172 -8.34 10.02 3.68
CA GLN A 172 -9.01 10.82 4.70
C GLN A 172 -9.11 12.30 4.28
N LEU A 173 -8.07 12.82 3.64
CA LEU A 173 -8.08 14.17 3.09
C LEU A 173 -9.13 14.32 1.97
N CYS A 174 -9.27 13.32 1.11
CA CYS A 174 -10.33 13.26 0.11
C CYS A 174 -11.72 13.27 0.77
N LEU A 175 -11.94 12.39 1.74
CA LEU A 175 -13.22 12.28 2.45
C LEU A 175 -13.60 13.57 3.21
N ARG A 176 -12.65 14.26 3.82
CA ARG A 176 -12.90 15.57 4.46
C ARG A 176 -13.38 16.61 3.45
N ARG A 177 -12.78 16.64 2.24
CA ARG A 177 -13.20 17.55 1.16
C ARG A 177 -14.56 17.19 0.61
N GLU A 178 -14.80 15.91 0.39
CA GLU A 178 -16.11 15.43 -0.06
C GLU A 178 -17.21 15.73 0.97
N ALA A 179 -16.94 15.47 2.25
CA ALA A 179 -17.87 15.82 3.33
C ALA A 179 -18.18 17.33 3.38
N ALA A 180 -17.16 18.18 3.21
CA ALA A 180 -17.35 19.62 3.14
C ALA A 180 -18.18 20.05 1.91
N ALA A 181 -17.95 19.42 0.75
CA ALA A 181 -18.73 19.69 -0.46
C ALA A 181 -20.18 19.21 -0.33
N VAL A 182 -20.41 18.04 0.28
CA VAL A 182 -21.75 17.54 0.60
C VAL A 182 -22.51 18.52 1.50
N GLU A 183 -21.83 19.04 2.52
CA GLU A 183 -22.40 20.06 3.42
C GLU A 183 -22.71 21.37 2.70
N ALA A 184 -21.78 21.86 1.87
CA ALA A 184 -21.96 23.07 1.07
C ALA A 184 -23.14 22.95 0.09
N ALA A 185 -23.39 21.75 -0.45
CA ALA A 185 -24.55 21.43 -1.27
C ALA A 185 -25.87 21.27 -0.47
N GLY A 186 -25.84 21.48 0.85
CA GLY A 186 -27.01 21.36 1.73
C GLY A 186 -27.49 19.92 1.94
N ARG A 187 -26.69 18.92 1.63
CA ARG A 187 -27.01 17.50 1.79
C ARG A 187 -26.57 16.99 3.14
N ASP A 188 -27.13 15.85 3.57
CA ASP A 188 -26.61 15.11 4.71
C ASP A 188 -25.54 14.13 4.28
N HIS A 189 -24.52 13.92 5.13
CA HIS A 189 -23.41 13.00 4.89
C HIS A 189 -23.39 11.88 5.93
N LEU A 190 -23.45 10.65 5.47
CA LEU A 190 -23.28 9.44 6.29
C LEU A 190 -22.00 8.72 5.87
N HIS A 191 -21.02 8.70 6.76
CA HIS A 191 -19.77 7.95 6.52
C HIS A 191 -19.74 6.68 7.35
N ILE A 192 -19.43 5.56 6.71
CA ILE A 192 -19.41 4.22 7.29
C ILE A 192 -18.00 3.64 7.15
N PHE A 193 -17.45 3.14 8.25
CA PHE A 193 -16.08 2.59 8.29
C PHE A 193 -15.98 1.43 9.28
N PRO A 194 -15.01 0.49 9.15
CA PRO A 194 -14.78 -0.56 10.12
C PRO A 194 -14.38 0.03 11.48
N ALA A 195 -15.01 -0.38 12.56
CA ALA A 195 -14.69 0.13 13.90
C ALA A 195 -13.26 -0.22 14.36
N ARG A 196 -12.61 -1.15 13.70
CA ARG A 196 -11.19 -1.49 13.84
C ARG A 196 -10.58 -1.72 12.45
N PRO A 197 -9.30 -1.38 12.23
CA PRO A 197 -8.63 -1.62 10.95
C PRO A 197 -8.58 -3.10 10.59
N TRP A 198 -8.76 -3.38 9.30
CA TRP A 198 -8.62 -4.71 8.71
C TRP A 198 -7.69 -4.65 7.49
N PRO A 199 -6.87 -5.70 7.29
CA PRO A 199 -5.93 -5.73 6.17
C PRO A 199 -6.57 -6.06 4.81
N VAL A 200 -7.81 -6.57 4.81
CA VAL A 200 -8.50 -7.08 3.63
C VAL A 200 -10.00 -6.76 3.67
N LEU A 201 -10.70 -6.98 2.56
CA LEU A 201 -12.15 -7.11 2.52
C LEU A 201 -12.55 -8.37 3.32
N ARG A 202 -13.52 -8.23 4.22
CA ARG A 202 -14.03 -9.35 5.04
C ARG A 202 -14.95 -10.24 4.20
N ALA A 203 -14.97 -11.52 4.51
CA ALA A 203 -15.89 -12.49 3.92
C ALA A 203 -16.62 -13.25 5.03
N GLY A 204 -17.88 -12.87 5.28
CA GLY A 204 -18.79 -13.59 6.15
C GLY A 204 -18.60 -13.40 7.66
N GLU A 205 -17.57 -12.74 8.12
CA GLU A 205 -17.35 -12.46 9.55
C GLU A 205 -18.00 -11.13 9.93
N PRO A 206 -19.05 -11.10 10.77
CA PRO A 206 -19.66 -9.87 11.20
C PRO A 206 -18.64 -9.05 12.02
N ALA A 207 -18.50 -7.76 11.71
CA ALA A 207 -17.71 -6.85 12.51
C ALA A 207 -18.44 -5.52 12.65
N PRO A 208 -18.29 -4.84 13.81
CA PRO A 208 -18.91 -3.56 14.04
C PRO A 208 -18.39 -2.49 13.06
N LEU A 209 -19.29 -1.62 12.63
CA LEU A 209 -19.02 -0.48 11.75
C LEU A 209 -19.18 0.82 12.56
N GLY A 210 -18.19 1.71 12.45
CA GLY A 210 -18.28 3.07 12.93
C GLY A 210 -19.09 3.94 11.99
N VAL A 211 -19.77 4.94 12.51
CA VAL A 211 -20.60 5.86 11.74
C VAL A 211 -20.31 7.31 12.12
N LEU A 212 -20.01 8.13 11.09
CA LEU A 212 -20.08 9.59 11.21
C LEU A 212 -21.36 10.10 10.53
N TRP A 213 -22.07 10.98 11.19
CA TRP A 213 -23.20 11.70 10.66
C TRP A 213 -22.90 13.20 10.61
N ASN A 214 -22.87 13.76 9.41
CA ASN A 214 -22.49 15.15 9.19
C ASN A 214 -21.17 15.52 9.90
N GLY A 215 -20.14 14.66 9.74
CA GLY A 215 -18.81 14.83 10.30
C GLY A 215 -18.67 14.54 11.81
N ARG A 216 -19.73 14.07 12.48
CA ARG A 216 -19.71 13.77 13.92
C ARG A 216 -19.86 12.28 14.18
N ALA A 217 -19.02 11.73 15.04
CA ALA A 217 -19.13 10.34 15.46
C ALA A 217 -20.44 10.12 16.22
N VAL A 218 -21.24 9.15 15.73
CA VAL A 218 -22.53 8.83 16.37
C VAL A 218 -22.55 7.45 17.02
N GLY A 219 -21.55 6.66 16.80
CA GLY A 219 -21.37 5.38 17.47
C GLY A 219 -20.91 4.28 16.54
N THR A 220 -20.97 3.06 17.06
CA THR A 220 -20.57 1.83 16.38
C THR A 220 -21.78 0.89 16.33
N TYR A 221 -22.11 0.36 15.16
CA TYR A 221 -23.33 -0.38 14.90
C TYR A 221 -23.07 -1.66 14.11
N SER A 222 -24.02 -2.60 14.15
CA SER A 222 -24.06 -3.69 13.18
C SER A 222 -24.52 -3.19 11.80
N ALA A 223 -24.13 -3.88 10.75
CA ALA A 223 -24.60 -3.55 9.40
C ALA A 223 -26.14 -3.61 9.30
N ALA A 224 -26.78 -4.57 9.99
CA ALA A 224 -28.23 -4.67 10.04
C ALA A 224 -28.90 -3.43 10.67
N ALA A 225 -28.34 -2.90 11.77
CA ALA A 225 -28.86 -1.69 12.38
C ALA A 225 -28.71 -0.45 11.48
N ILE A 226 -27.61 -0.36 10.71
CA ILE A 226 -27.42 0.71 9.72
C ILE A 226 -28.42 0.58 8.59
N ALA A 227 -28.63 -0.63 8.05
CA ALA A 227 -29.61 -0.90 7.00
C ALA A 227 -31.04 -0.54 7.44
N GLU A 228 -31.42 -0.95 8.65
CA GLU A 228 -32.75 -0.61 9.23
C GLU A 228 -32.93 0.92 9.32
N ALA A 229 -31.93 1.64 9.81
CA ALA A 229 -32.00 3.09 9.94
C ALA A 229 -32.09 3.83 8.60
N LEU A 230 -31.59 3.24 7.51
CA LEU A 230 -31.61 3.82 6.16
C LEU A 230 -32.86 3.46 5.34
N ALA A 231 -33.73 2.57 5.82
CA ALA A 231 -34.93 2.16 5.10
C ALA A 231 -35.93 3.31 4.83
N GLY A 232 -35.78 4.46 5.51
CA GLY A 232 -36.60 5.65 5.31
C GLY A 232 -36.00 6.73 4.38
N VAL A 233 -34.80 6.51 3.84
CA VAL A 233 -34.12 7.46 2.98
C VAL A 233 -34.79 7.51 1.61
N LYS A 234 -35.11 8.72 1.09
CA LYS A 234 -35.86 8.89 -0.17
C LYS A 234 -34.98 9.33 -1.34
N GLY A 235 -33.92 10.05 -1.09
CA GLY A 235 -32.97 10.52 -2.11
C GLY A 235 -31.57 10.33 -1.59
N ALA A 236 -30.86 9.36 -2.14
CA ALA A 236 -29.50 9.07 -1.71
C ALA A 236 -28.56 8.88 -2.91
N SER A 237 -27.29 9.11 -2.66
CA SER A 237 -26.16 8.76 -3.53
C SER A 237 -25.09 8.09 -2.70
N PHE A 238 -24.15 7.38 -3.31
CA PHE A 238 -23.06 6.78 -2.56
C PHE A 238 -21.75 6.76 -3.33
N ALA A 239 -20.66 6.72 -2.56
CA ALA A 239 -19.30 6.47 -3.03
C ALA A 239 -18.59 5.47 -2.14
N ILE A 240 -17.86 4.54 -2.76
CA ILE A 240 -16.96 3.59 -2.09
C ILE A 240 -15.54 4.09 -2.32
N HIS A 241 -14.88 4.53 -1.24
CA HIS A 241 -13.49 4.99 -1.27
C HIS A 241 -12.51 3.89 -0.89
N SER A 242 -12.93 2.91 -0.09
CA SER A 242 -12.18 1.70 0.23
C SER A 242 -13.11 0.64 0.81
N MET A 243 -12.84 -0.61 0.47
CA MET A 243 -13.55 -1.77 1.03
C MET A 243 -12.76 -2.52 2.10
N LEU A 244 -11.55 -2.07 2.44
CA LEU A 244 -10.77 -2.73 3.50
C LEU A 244 -11.54 -2.69 4.83
N GLY A 245 -11.76 -3.87 5.39
CA GLY A 245 -12.55 -4.08 6.61
C GLY A 245 -14.07 -4.08 6.44
N HIS A 246 -14.59 -3.82 5.26
CA HIS A 246 -16.00 -4.02 4.94
C HIS A 246 -16.25 -5.46 4.45
N SER A 247 -17.50 -5.89 4.45
CA SER A 247 -18.00 -7.09 3.79
C SER A 247 -18.86 -6.68 2.60
N ALA A 248 -18.71 -7.39 1.48
CA ALA A 248 -19.53 -7.13 0.30
C ALA A 248 -21.03 -7.31 0.61
N GLU A 249 -21.40 -8.39 1.30
CA GLU A 249 -22.79 -8.70 1.65
C GLU A 249 -23.39 -7.61 2.57
N GLU A 250 -22.65 -7.18 3.60
CA GLU A 250 -23.12 -6.14 4.52
C GLU A 250 -23.28 -4.80 3.80
N THR A 251 -22.33 -4.44 2.94
CA THR A 251 -22.39 -3.19 2.15
C THR A 251 -23.57 -3.21 1.19
N LEU A 252 -23.78 -4.33 0.49
CA LEU A 252 -24.94 -4.51 -0.39
C LEU A 252 -26.27 -4.45 0.37
N ALA A 253 -26.36 -5.02 1.56
CA ALA A 253 -27.55 -4.94 2.40
C ALA A 253 -27.87 -3.49 2.81
N ILE A 254 -26.85 -2.72 3.22
CA ILE A 254 -26.99 -1.31 3.57
C ILE A 254 -27.45 -0.48 2.36
N LEU A 255 -26.81 -0.66 1.20
CA LEU A 255 -27.14 0.07 -0.03
C LEU A 255 -28.55 -0.31 -0.53
N SER A 256 -28.92 -1.58 -0.48
CA SER A 256 -30.26 -2.05 -0.84
C SER A 256 -31.35 -1.46 0.04
N ALA A 257 -31.13 -1.37 1.36
CA ALA A 257 -32.07 -0.75 2.28
C ALA A 257 -32.28 0.75 1.99
N ALA A 258 -31.25 1.43 1.50
CA ALA A 258 -31.32 2.82 1.04
C ALA A 258 -31.85 2.97 -0.41
N GLY A 259 -32.22 1.85 -1.08
CA GLY A 259 -32.72 1.85 -2.46
C GLY A 259 -31.66 2.18 -3.52
N LEU A 260 -30.37 1.98 -3.22
CA LEU A 260 -29.24 2.38 -4.04
C LEU A 260 -28.69 1.20 -4.87
N LYS A 261 -28.55 1.41 -6.19
CA LYS A 261 -27.94 0.47 -7.13
C LYS A 261 -26.85 1.11 -7.99
N ARG A 262 -26.87 2.43 -8.16
CA ARG A 262 -25.88 3.21 -8.91
C ARG A 262 -25.05 4.03 -7.97
N GLY A 263 -23.72 4.05 -8.18
CA GLY A 263 -22.82 4.85 -7.37
C GLY A 263 -21.39 4.84 -7.91
N PHE A 264 -20.46 5.29 -7.08
CA PHE A 264 -19.10 5.52 -7.47
C PHE A 264 -18.15 4.61 -6.69
N PHE A 265 -17.10 4.12 -7.37
CA PHE A 265 -16.02 3.34 -6.78
C PHE A 265 -14.69 4.02 -7.09
N TRP A 266 -14.04 4.57 -6.07
CA TRP A 266 -12.79 5.31 -6.19
C TRP A 266 -11.57 4.39 -6.14
N LEU A 267 -10.63 4.62 -7.04
CA LEU A 267 -9.32 3.96 -7.06
C LEU A 267 -8.28 4.77 -6.27
N HIS A 268 -8.45 4.89 -4.95
CA HIS A 268 -7.46 5.54 -4.09
C HIS A 268 -6.23 4.65 -3.87
N ASP A 269 -6.41 3.35 -4.00
CA ASP A 269 -5.42 2.29 -3.93
C ASP A 269 -5.81 1.15 -4.88
N PHE A 270 -5.10 0.05 -4.82
CA PHE A 270 -5.37 -1.12 -5.66
C PHE A 270 -6.01 -2.28 -4.87
N ALA A 271 -6.71 -1.99 -3.78
CA ALA A 271 -7.38 -3.01 -2.98
C ALA A 271 -8.37 -3.86 -3.79
N SER A 272 -9.00 -3.30 -4.83
CA SER A 272 -9.86 -4.08 -5.74
C SER A 272 -9.12 -5.07 -6.63
N LEU A 273 -7.78 -5.03 -6.68
CA LEU A 273 -6.93 -5.92 -7.46
C LEU A 273 -6.18 -6.96 -6.61
N CYS A 274 -5.86 -6.62 -5.36
CA CYS A 274 -5.08 -7.49 -4.48
C CYS A 274 -5.29 -7.15 -3.00
N ALA A 275 -5.18 -8.14 -2.12
CA ALA A 275 -5.10 -7.95 -0.68
C ALA A 275 -3.88 -7.09 -0.28
N GLY A 276 -2.77 -7.19 -1.04
CA GLY A 276 -1.65 -6.26 -0.97
C GLY A 276 -1.95 -4.99 -1.77
N PHE A 277 -2.78 -4.12 -1.23
CA PHE A 277 -3.38 -2.96 -1.91
C PHE A 277 -2.38 -1.91 -2.43
N HIS A 278 -1.13 -1.98 -2.01
CA HIS A 278 -0.03 -1.20 -2.57
C HIS A 278 0.59 -1.82 -3.84
N LEU A 279 0.16 -3.05 -4.22
CA LEU A 279 0.77 -3.86 -5.27
C LEU A 279 2.28 -4.05 -5.07
N LEU A 280 2.69 -4.17 -3.81
CA LEU A 280 4.04 -4.56 -3.43
C LEU A 280 4.08 -6.05 -3.10
N ARG A 281 4.88 -6.79 -3.85
CA ARG A 281 5.20 -8.18 -3.51
C ARG A 281 5.98 -8.18 -2.21
N ASP A 282 5.44 -8.90 -1.22
CA ASP A 282 6.03 -9.00 0.12
C ASP A 282 6.37 -7.64 0.78
N ASP A 283 5.60 -6.58 0.45
CA ASP A 283 5.76 -5.20 0.91
C ASP A 283 7.07 -4.49 0.47
N VAL A 284 7.84 -5.04 -0.47
CA VAL A 284 9.17 -4.52 -0.84
C VAL A 284 9.36 -4.21 -2.33
N GLU A 285 8.63 -4.84 -3.24
CA GLU A 285 8.86 -4.73 -4.68
C GLU A 285 7.57 -4.56 -5.48
N ASP A 286 7.55 -3.60 -6.41
CA ASP A 286 6.39 -3.41 -7.30
C ASP A 286 6.10 -4.67 -8.12
N CYS A 287 4.83 -5.08 -8.17
CA CYS A 287 4.42 -6.27 -8.90
C CYS A 287 3.48 -5.99 -10.08
N ALA A 288 3.03 -4.75 -10.26
CA ALA A 288 2.13 -4.33 -11.34
C ALA A 288 0.87 -5.22 -11.52
N ALA A 289 0.39 -5.87 -10.45
CA ALA A 289 -0.78 -6.75 -10.45
C ALA A 289 -0.77 -7.83 -11.56
N PRO A 290 0.21 -8.73 -11.61
CA PRO A 290 0.24 -9.79 -12.62
C PRO A 290 -0.98 -10.69 -12.51
N PRO A 291 -1.27 -11.61 -13.46
CA PRO A 291 -2.36 -12.58 -13.31
C PRO A 291 -2.30 -13.34 -11.98
N PRO A 292 -3.45 -13.64 -11.33
CA PRO A 292 -3.47 -14.26 -10.00
C PRO A 292 -2.77 -15.63 -9.91
N ASP A 293 -2.68 -16.35 -11.01
CA ASP A 293 -2.02 -17.65 -11.16
C ASP A 293 -0.53 -17.55 -11.55
N SER A 294 0.02 -16.35 -11.61
CA SER A 294 1.42 -16.13 -11.93
C SER A 294 2.36 -16.67 -10.84
N ALA A 295 3.58 -17.05 -11.24
CA ALA A 295 4.63 -17.47 -10.31
C ALA A 295 4.93 -16.39 -9.26
N ALA A 296 4.86 -15.12 -9.63
CA ALA A 296 5.06 -14.00 -8.71
C ALA A 296 4.01 -13.96 -7.58
N CYS A 297 2.74 -14.29 -7.88
CA CYS A 297 1.71 -14.43 -6.85
C CYS A 297 1.90 -15.69 -6.01
N GLY A 298 2.42 -16.78 -6.61
CA GLY A 298 2.67 -18.04 -5.90
C GLY A 298 3.69 -17.94 -4.76
N ILE A 299 4.60 -16.97 -4.82
CA ILE A 299 5.63 -16.75 -3.78
C ILE A 299 5.35 -15.53 -2.89
N CYS A 300 4.32 -14.74 -3.18
CA CYS A 300 3.95 -13.55 -2.45
C CYS A 300 3.06 -13.87 -1.25
N VAL A 301 3.29 -13.19 -0.11
CA VAL A 301 2.47 -13.34 1.11
C VAL A 301 0.98 -13.08 0.86
N TYR A 302 0.64 -12.26 -0.13
CA TYR A 302 -0.73 -11.92 -0.52
C TYR A 302 -1.35 -12.90 -1.53
N GLY A 303 -0.51 -13.70 -2.20
CA GLY A 303 -0.94 -14.59 -3.28
C GLY A 303 -2.07 -15.55 -2.91
N PRO A 304 -2.00 -16.29 -1.78
CA PRO A 304 -3.05 -17.20 -1.34
C PRO A 304 -4.41 -16.54 -1.15
N TRP A 305 -4.43 -15.22 -0.85
CA TRP A 305 -5.66 -14.47 -0.60
C TRP A 305 -6.22 -13.79 -1.83
N ARG A 306 -5.43 -13.63 -2.89
CA ARG A 306 -5.79 -12.78 -4.02
C ARG A 306 -7.05 -13.22 -4.74
N ALA A 307 -7.21 -14.51 -5.03
CA ALA A 307 -8.40 -15.01 -5.72
C ALA A 307 -9.68 -14.76 -4.92
N ARG A 308 -9.66 -15.06 -3.61
CA ARG A 308 -10.77 -14.77 -2.69
C ARG A 308 -11.07 -13.27 -2.63
N HIS A 309 -10.05 -12.45 -2.51
CA HIS A 309 -10.19 -10.99 -2.40
C HIS A 309 -10.81 -10.38 -3.65
N LEU A 310 -10.42 -10.86 -4.83
CA LEU A 310 -11.03 -10.49 -6.11
C LEU A 310 -12.51 -10.93 -6.17
N ALA A 311 -12.82 -12.16 -5.77
CA ALA A 311 -14.19 -12.67 -5.77
C ALA A 311 -15.11 -11.84 -4.86
N GLU A 312 -14.64 -11.45 -3.67
CA GLU A 312 -15.41 -10.59 -2.76
C GLU A 312 -15.71 -9.20 -3.35
N HIS A 313 -14.71 -8.56 -3.99
CA HIS A 313 -14.96 -7.32 -4.73
C HIS A 313 -15.91 -7.54 -5.91
N GLY A 314 -15.81 -8.67 -6.60
CA GLY A 314 -16.68 -9.04 -7.71
C GLY A 314 -18.16 -8.96 -7.38
N LYS A 315 -18.55 -9.41 -6.18
CA LYS A 315 -19.95 -9.33 -5.70
C LYS A 315 -20.55 -7.92 -5.77
N LEU A 316 -19.73 -6.88 -5.51
CA LEU A 316 -20.17 -5.48 -5.60
C LEU A 316 -20.40 -5.07 -7.05
N PHE A 317 -19.46 -5.38 -7.94
CA PHE A 317 -19.53 -5.04 -9.36
C PHE A 317 -20.61 -5.82 -10.11
N GLU A 318 -20.98 -7.00 -9.63
CA GLU A 318 -22.09 -7.80 -10.17
C GLU A 318 -23.46 -7.29 -9.72
N ALA A 319 -23.55 -6.79 -8.48
CA ALA A 319 -24.82 -6.37 -7.89
C ALA A 319 -25.15 -4.87 -8.12
N LEU A 320 -24.14 -4.04 -8.38
CA LEU A 320 -24.25 -2.58 -8.48
C LEU A 320 -23.77 -2.07 -9.84
N GLU A 321 -24.38 -0.97 -10.31
CA GLU A 321 -23.93 -0.20 -11.45
C GLU A 321 -22.89 0.83 -10.97
N LEU A 322 -21.61 0.42 -10.89
CA LEU A 322 -20.54 1.26 -10.36
C LEU A 322 -19.82 2.03 -11.46
N THR A 323 -19.77 3.35 -11.34
CA THR A 323 -18.82 4.18 -12.07
C THR A 323 -17.48 4.14 -11.35
N VAL A 324 -16.47 3.59 -11.99
CA VAL A 324 -15.09 3.57 -11.47
C VAL A 324 -14.45 4.92 -11.68
N VAL A 325 -14.03 5.57 -10.61
CA VAL A 325 -13.38 6.87 -10.63
C VAL A 325 -11.92 6.74 -10.27
N SER A 326 -11.06 7.15 -11.17
CA SER A 326 -9.61 7.12 -10.97
C SER A 326 -9.03 8.52 -10.82
N PRO A 327 -8.12 8.77 -9.87
CA PRO A 327 -7.47 10.07 -9.74
C PRO A 327 -6.42 10.34 -10.83
N SER A 328 -6.09 9.34 -11.64
CA SER A 328 -5.12 9.47 -12.73
C SER A 328 -5.32 8.45 -13.84
N GLN A 329 -4.87 8.79 -15.05
CA GLN A 329 -4.93 7.87 -16.19
C GLN A 329 -4.09 6.61 -15.99
N PRO A 330 -2.81 6.67 -15.49
CA PRO A 330 -2.01 5.47 -15.26
C PRO A 330 -2.66 4.48 -14.30
N THR A 331 -3.35 4.97 -13.27
CA THR A 331 -4.09 4.13 -12.32
C THR A 331 -5.27 3.43 -12.98
N LEU A 332 -6.04 4.16 -13.79
CA LEU A 332 -7.16 3.59 -14.53
C LEU A 332 -6.69 2.53 -15.53
N ASP A 333 -5.62 2.81 -16.27
CA ASP A 333 -5.08 1.88 -17.27
C ASP A 333 -4.59 0.57 -16.63
N LEU A 334 -3.89 0.66 -15.49
CA LEU A 334 -3.47 -0.51 -14.74
C LEU A 334 -4.67 -1.30 -14.21
N TRP A 335 -5.67 -0.60 -13.64
CA TRP A 335 -6.87 -1.24 -13.13
C TRP A 335 -7.61 -1.98 -14.26
N LYS A 336 -7.81 -1.36 -15.41
CA LYS A 336 -8.45 -1.97 -16.60
C LYS A 336 -7.70 -3.20 -17.11
N ALA A 337 -6.38 -3.16 -17.09
CA ALA A 337 -5.55 -4.28 -17.53
C ALA A 337 -5.59 -5.49 -16.58
N ALA A 338 -5.78 -5.25 -15.26
CA ALA A 338 -5.64 -6.27 -14.23
C ALA A 338 -6.96 -6.67 -13.54
N ALA A 339 -8.01 -5.83 -13.58
CA ALA A 339 -9.27 -6.11 -12.93
C ALA A 339 -10.10 -7.15 -13.68
N PRO A 340 -10.62 -8.18 -13.01
CA PRO A 340 -11.63 -9.07 -13.57
C PRO A 340 -13.04 -8.44 -13.55
N HIS A 341 -13.21 -7.29 -12.90
CA HIS A 341 -14.48 -6.60 -12.68
C HIS A 341 -14.86 -5.74 -13.88
N LYS A 342 -16.16 -5.63 -14.13
CA LYS A 342 -16.69 -4.75 -15.18
C LYS A 342 -17.35 -3.52 -14.55
N ALA A 343 -16.80 -2.35 -14.81
CA ALA A 343 -17.42 -1.08 -14.45
C ALA A 343 -18.62 -0.75 -15.35
N ALA A 344 -19.61 -0.06 -14.82
CA ALA A 344 -20.71 0.51 -15.62
C ALA A 344 -20.23 1.71 -16.45
N ALA A 345 -19.34 2.53 -15.88
CA ALA A 345 -18.64 3.62 -16.52
C ALA A 345 -17.27 3.83 -15.88
N GLU A 346 -16.40 4.57 -16.55
CA GLU A 346 -15.05 4.88 -16.09
C GLU A 346 -14.79 6.38 -16.26
N VAL A 347 -14.23 7.03 -15.22
CA VAL A 347 -13.94 8.46 -15.22
C VAL A 347 -12.58 8.71 -14.59
N VAL A 348 -11.80 9.62 -15.18
CA VAL A 348 -10.59 10.17 -14.55
C VAL A 348 -10.92 11.53 -13.97
N LEU A 349 -10.80 11.64 -12.65
CA LEU A 349 -11.00 12.90 -11.92
C LEU A 349 -9.84 13.12 -10.94
N PRO A 350 -8.84 13.94 -11.29
CA PRO A 350 -7.71 14.22 -10.41
C PRO A 350 -8.16 14.88 -9.10
N HIS A 351 -7.53 14.51 -7.99
CA HIS A 351 -7.83 15.10 -6.67
C HIS A 351 -7.45 16.57 -6.57
N ALA A 352 -6.48 17.02 -7.37
CA ALA A 352 -6.11 18.43 -7.49
C ALA A 352 -5.50 18.71 -8.87
N ARG A 353 -5.50 19.99 -9.25
CA ARG A 353 -4.84 20.51 -10.45
C ARG A 353 -3.88 21.62 -10.07
N LEU A 354 -2.82 21.79 -10.86
CA LEU A 354 -1.86 22.87 -10.73
C LEU A 354 -2.31 24.08 -11.57
N ILE A 355 -2.45 25.22 -10.94
CA ILE A 355 -2.74 26.52 -11.61
C ILE A 355 -1.50 27.39 -11.48
N GLU A 356 -0.81 27.67 -12.57
CA GLU A 356 0.45 28.42 -12.57
C GLU A 356 0.26 29.85 -12.08
N ARG A 357 1.15 30.28 -11.17
CA ARG A 357 1.20 31.66 -10.62
C ARG A 357 2.36 32.50 -11.17
N GLY A 358 3.37 31.85 -11.73
CA GLY A 358 4.56 32.51 -12.23
C GLY A 358 5.87 31.88 -11.72
N PRO A 359 7.03 32.47 -12.03
CA PRO A 359 8.32 31.87 -11.70
C PRO A 359 8.59 31.86 -10.19
N ALA A 360 9.21 30.79 -9.72
CA ALA A 360 9.75 30.73 -8.37
C ALA A 360 11.01 31.59 -8.24
N PRO A 361 11.31 32.16 -7.04
CA PRO A 361 12.54 32.85 -6.80
C PRO A 361 13.74 31.89 -6.97
N ALA A 362 14.87 32.42 -7.48
CA ALA A 362 16.09 31.64 -7.58
C ALA A 362 16.58 31.23 -6.19
N GLY A 363 17.06 29.98 -6.06
CA GLY A 363 17.73 29.47 -4.87
C GLY A 363 19.21 29.90 -4.83
N GLU A 364 19.75 30.01 -3.63
CA GLU A 364 21.17 30.28 -3.37
C GLU A 364 21.72 29.26 -2.38
N GLY A 365 23.04 29.02 -2.38
CA GLY A 365 23.70 28.07 -1.49
C GLY A 365 23.64 26.63 -1.98
N PRO A 366 23.70 25.63 -1.07
CA PRO A 366 23.61 24.22 -1.39
C PRO A 366 22.24 23.84 -1.97
N LEU A 367 22.20 22.72 -2.71
CA LEU A 367 20.94 22.13 -3.17
C LEU A 367 20.17 21.61 -1.96
N ARG A 368 18.93 22.07 -1.79
CA ARG A 368 18.06 21.64 -0.69
C ARG A 368 17.12 20.53 -1.17
N ILE A 369 17.29 19.34 -0.58
CA ILE A 369 16.53 18.14 -0.90
C ILE A 369 15.52 17.89 0.19
N GLY A 370 14.22 17.87 -0.15
CA GLY A 370 13.13 17.65 0.79
C GLY A 370 12.51 16.27 0.65
N PHE A 371 12.18 15.65 1.78
CA PHE A 371 11.26 14.51 1.84
C PHE A 371 9.92 14.99 2.43
N PRO A 372 8.89 15.19 1.60
CA PRO A 372 7.57 15.60 2.07
C PRO A 372 6.71 14.39 2.46
N GLY A 373 6.21 14.34 3.69
CA GLY A 373 5.24 13.35 4.15
C GLY A 373 5.74 12.44 5.26
N VAL A 374 5.03 11.32 5.44
CA VAL A 374 5.31 10.34 6.49
C VAL A 374 6.58 9.54 6.14
N PRO A 375 7.56 9.43 7.05
CA PRO A 375 8.78 8.66 6.82
C PRO A 375 8.51 7.16 6.94
N ALA A 376 7.81 6.59 5.95
CA ALA A 376 7.46 5.17 5.87
C ALA A 376 8.24 4.48 4.75
N ALA A 377 8.50 3.18 4.90
CA ALA A 377 9.28 2.41 3.93
C ALA A 377 8.66 2.45 2.53
N HIS A 378 7.36 2.18 2.41
CA HIS A 378 6.66 2.21 1.11
C HIS A 378 6.64 3.61 0.45
N LYS A 379 6.89 4.69 1.21
CA LYS A 379 7.06 6.06 0.68
C LYS A 379 8.50 6.39 0.29
N GLY A 380 9.44 5.44 0.47
CA GLY A 380 10.85 5.59 0.09
C GLY A 380 11.72 6.28 1.13
N TRP A 381 11.26 6.37 2.39
CA TRP A 381 12.05 6.97 3.47
C TRP A 381 13.45 6.33 3.61
N PRO A 382 13.62 5.00 3.57
CA PRO A 382 14.96 4.40 3.70
C PRO A 382 15.92 4.83 2.60
N VAL A 383 15.43 5.05 1.38
CA VAL A 383 16.25 5.53 0.25
C VAL A 383 16.69 6.97 0.50
N PHE A 384 15.78 7.83 0.95
CA PHE A 384 16.12 9.21 1.32
C PHE A 384 17.10 9.27 2.49
N GLN A 385 16.90 8.45 3.52
CA GLN A 385 17.76 8.37 4.70
C GLN A 385 19.18 7.91 4.33
N ALA A 386 19.30 6.91 3.46
CA ALA A 386 20.58 6.44 2.97
C ALA A 386 21.36 7.54 2.20
N LEU A 387 20.67 8.31 1.36
CA LEU A 387 21.26 9.47 0.69
C LEU A 387 21.71 10.54 1.69
N ALA A 388 20.85 10.91 2.64
CA ALA A 388 21.18 11.91 3.65
C ALA A 388 22.38 11.50 4.51
N GLN A 389 22.54 10.21 4.79
CA GLN A 389 23.72 9.67 5.49
C GLN A 389 24.97 9.68 4.61
N ALA A 390 24.85 9.22 3.35
CA ALA A 390 25.98 9.14 2.43
C ALA A 390 26.59 10.51 2.08
N PHE A 391 25.76 11.56 2.06
CA PHE A 391 26.15 12.91 1.66
C PHE A 391 26.07 13.93 2.82
N ALA A 392 26.08 13.46 4.09
CA ALA A 392 25.94 14.32 5.27
C ALA A 392 27.02 15.40 5.38
N ASP A 393 28.24 15.10 4.94
CA ASP A 393 29.41 15.99 4.98
C ASP A 393 29.68 16.69 3.63
N ASP A 394 28.82 16.49 2.64
CA ASP A 394 28.98 17.11 1.31
C ASP A 394 28.31 18.49 1.26
N ALA A 395 29.10 19.54 1.27
CA ALA A 395 28.60 20.91 1.28
C ALA A 395 27.75 21.32 0.06
N ARG A 396 27.63 20.47 -0.95
CA ARG A 396 26.72 20.68 -2.09
C ARG A 396 25.27 20.49 -1.75
N TYR A 397 24.93 19.74 -0.66
CA TYR A 397 23.60 19.24 -0.36
C TYR A 397 23.14 19.56 1.07
N GLU A 398 21.84 19.84 1.22
CA GLU A 398 21.15 19.91 2.51
C GLU A 398 19.88 19.05 2.45
N PHE A 399 19.66 18.21 3.48
CA PHE A 399 18.53 17.29 3.53
C PHE A 399 17.50 17.75 4.55
N HIS A 400 16.22 17.79 4.14
CA HIS A 400 15.09 18.30 4.89
C HIS A 400 13.95 17.28 4.95
N LEU A 401 13.34 17.10 6.12
CA LEU A 401 12.14 16.27 6.33
C LEU A 401 10.95 17.14 6.71
N PHE A 402 9.83 16.97 6.04
CA PHE A 402 8.56 17.64 6.31
C PHE A 402 7.52 16.62 6.75
N GLY A 403 7.06 16.67 8.00
CA GLY A 403 6.10 15.70 8.54
C GLY A 403 5.74 15.95 9.99
N ALA A 404 4.87 15.12 10.53
CA ALA A 404 4.41 15.26 11.91
C ALA A 404 5.46 14.82 12.95
N GLN A 405 6.37 13.91 12.59
CA GLN A 405 7.35 13.31 13.50
C GLN A 405 8.71 13.15 12.83
N ARG A 406 9.78 13.36 13.61
CA ARG A 406 11.14 13.11 13.19
C ARG A 406 11.58 11.71 13.63
N PRO A 407 12.03 10.82 12.72
CA PRO A 407 12.62 9.55 13.10
C PRO A 407 13.90 9.75 13.94
N ALA A 408 14.11 8.85 14.90
CA ALA A 408 15.32 8.87 15.71
C ALA A 408 16.57 8.69 14.82
N GLY A 409 17.64 9.46 15.09
CA GLY A 409 18.91 9.36 14.36
C GLY A 409 18.89 9.91 12.93
N ALA A 410 17.80 10.51 12.45
CA ALA A 410 17.76 11.10 11.12
C ALA A 410 18.68 12.35 11.02
N LEU A 411 19.63 12.33 10.09
CA LEU A 411 20.57 13.42 9.80
C LEU A 411 19.95 14.41 8.81
N VAL A 412 18.85 15.07 9.23
CA VAL A 412 18.07 15.98 8.39
C VAL A 412 17.58 17.18 9.17
N ALA A 413 17.41 18.32 8.51
CA ALA A 413 16.66 19.45 9.04
C ALA A 413 15.18 19.08 9.08
N PHE A 414 14.56 19.16 10.27
CA PHE A 414 13.16 18.75 10.45
C PHE A 414 12.23 19.97 10.48
N HIS A 415 11.19 19.89 9.67
CA HIS A 415 10.11 20.87 9.59
C HIS A 415 8.79 20.20 10.02
N PRO A 416 8.26 20.56 11.20
CA PRO A 416 6.99 20.00 11.65
C PRO A 416 5.84 20.52 10.77
N VAL A 417 5.18 19.61 10.07
CA VAL A 417 4.02 19.88 9.22
C VAL A 417 2.95 18.83 9.52
N SER A 418 1.74 19.30 9.83
CA SER A 418 0.57 18.43 9.95
C SER A 418 -0.43 18.76 8.86
N ALA A 419 -1.03 17.73 8.26
CA ALA A 419 -2.15 17.89 7.35
C ALA A 419 -3.43 18.37 8.06
N ASP A 420 -3.48 18.28 9.41
CA ASP A 420 -4.54 18.81 10.27
C ASP A 420 -4.36 20.30 10.62
N GLY A 421 -3.38 20.98 10.04
CA GLY A 421 -3.21 22.42 10.26
C GLY A 421 -4.49 23.19 9.93
N PRO A 422 -4.75 24.31 10.65
CA PRO A 422 -5.99 25.07 10.48
C PRO A 422 -6.16 25.67 9.07
N GLU A 423 -5.08 25.70 8.29
CA GLU A 423 -5.09 26.24 6.94
C GLU A 423 -4.69 25.21 5.89
N PRO A 424 -5.42 25.09 4.78
CA PRO A 424 -5.05 24.27 3.63
C PRO A 424 -3.66 24.63 3.08
N GLY A 425 -2.93 23.66 2.50
CA GLY A 425 -1.63 23.92 1.85
C GLY A 425 -0.44 24.11 2.82
N GLY A 426 -0.54 23.61 4.04
CA GLY A 426 0.55 23.65 5.02
C GLY A 426 1.87 23.06 4.49
N MET A 427 1.81 21.93 3.78
CA MET A 427 2.99 21.31 3.17
C MET A 427 3.60 22.21 2.09
N THR A 428 2.80 22.72 1.17
CA THR A 428 3.26 23.63 0.11
C THR A 428 3.96 24.86 0.69
N ARG A 429 3.37 25.48 1.73
CA ARG A 429 3.97 26.64 2.39
C ARG A 429 5.29 26.30 3.10
N ALA A 430 5.35 25.16 3.80
CA ALA A 430 6.55 24.75 4.51
C ALA A 430 7.71 24.43 3.54
N VAL A 431 7.43 23.71 2.45
CA VAL A 431 8.40 23.40 1.40
C VAL A 431 8.90 24.70 0.73
N ALA A 432 7.99 25.64 0.41
CA ALA A 432 8.36 26.93 -0.17
C ALA A 432 9.20 27.79 0.80
N ALA A 433 8.81 27.87 2.09
CA ALA A 433 9.52 28.64 3.11
C ALA A 433 10.94 28.11 3.37
N ALA A 434 11.12 26.78 3.31
CA ALA A 434 12.43 26.15 3.44
C ALA A 434 13.29 26.29 2.16
N GLY A 435 12.72 26.79 1.08
CA GLY A 435 13.42 27.00 -0.18
C GLY A 435 13.88 25.71 -0.86
N ILE A 436 13.10 24.62 -0.75
CA ILE A 436 13.45 23.31 -1.32
C ILE A 436 13.59 23.40 -2.84
N ASP A 437 14.72 22.95 -3.34
CA ASP A 437 14.99 22.86 -4.78
C ASP A 437 14.48 21.55 -5.39
N VAL A 438 14.63 20.45 -4.64
CA VAL A 438 14.27 19.10 -5.08
C VAL A 438 13.49 18.39 -3.99
N ALA A 439 12.32 17.86 -4.32
CA ALA A 439 11.59 16.91 -3.48
C ALA A 439 11.88 15.48 -3.95
N LEU A 440 12.42 14.63 -3.08
CA LEU A 440 12.56 13.22 -3.35
C LEU A 440 11.23 12.52 -3.00
N VAL A 441 10.46 12.21 -4.00
CA VAL A 441 9.22 11.42 -3.90
C VAL A 441 9.50 10.07 -4.55
N TRP A 442 10.02 9.13 -3.75
CA TRP A 442 10.56 7.85 -4.21
C TRP A 442 9.79 6.66 -3.64
N PRO A 443 8.46 6.56 -3.86
CA PRO A 443 7.69 5.47 -3.29
C PRO A 443 8.14 4.13 -3.88
N LEU A 444 8.09 3.07 -3.07
CA LEU A 444 8.28 1.70 -3.53
C LEU A 444 7.03 1.17 -4.24
N CYS A 445 5.87 1.74 -3.92
CA CYS A 445 4.58 1.36 -4.49
C CYS A 445 4.11 2.34 -5.56
N ARG A 446 3.18 1.89 -6.39
CA ARG A 446 2.50 2.74 -7.36
C ARG A 446 1.55 3.70 -6.65
N GLU A 447 1.84 4.96 -6.69
CA GLU A 447 0.94 6.02 -6.22
C GLU A 447 -0.18 6.24 -7.24
N THR A 448 -1.41 6.30 -6.75
CA THR A 448 -2.56 6.59 -7.61
C THR A 448 -2.68 8.07 -7.94
N PHE A 449 -2.22 8.95 -7.03
CA PHE A 449 -2.20 10.40 -7.22
C PHE A 449 -0.93 11.07 -6.68
N SER A 450 -0.65 11.00 -5.37
CA SER A 450 0.40 11.68 -4.60
C SER A 450 0.20 13.18 -4.40
N PHE A 451 -0.47 13.54 -3.31
CA PHE A 451 -0.59 14.95 -2.89
C PHE A 451 0.78 15.60 -2.67
N THR A 452 1.71 14.87 -2.04
CA THR A 452 3.06 15.40 -1.72
C THR A 452 3.86 15.79 -2.96
N ALA A 453 3.73 15.06 -4.07
CA ALA A 453 4.36 15.43 -5.33
C ALA A 453 3.77 16.73 -5.89
N HIS A 454 2.44 16.87 -5.87
CA HIS A 454 1.76 18.09 -6.33
C HIS A 454 2.07 19.29 -5.43
N GLU A 455 2.10 19.11 -4.12
CA GLU A 455 2.42 20.15 -3.14
C GLU A 455 3.87 20.61 -3.26
N ALA A 456 4.81 19.69 -3.53
CA ALA A 456 6.20 20.03 -3.77
C ALA A 456 6.37 20.87 -5.06
N VAL A 457 5.73 20.45 -6.15
CA VAL A 457 5.75 21.20 -7.41
C VAL A 457 5.06 22.56 -7.23
N ALA A 458 3.95 22.62 -6.52
CA ALA A 458 3.26 23.88 -6.22
C ALA A 458 4.16 24.87 -5.45
N ALA A 459 5.02 24.36 -4.57
CA ALA A 459 6.02 25.13 -3.84
C ALA A 459 7.23 25.54 -4.70
N GLY A 460 7.32 25.10 -5.96
CA GLY A 460 8.42 25.39 -6.88
C GLY A 460 9.61 24.42 -6.76
N ALA A 461 9.48 23.29 -6.08
CA ALA A 461 10.49 22.24 -6.08
C ALA A 461 10.37 21.37 -7.34
N ALA A 462 11.49 20.88 -7.86
CA ALA A 462 11.50 19.79 -8.82
C ALA A 462 11.28 18.45 -8.07
N VAL A 463 10.63 17.48 -8.71
CA VAL A 463 10.42 16.15 -8.13
C VAL A 463 11.37 15.14 -8.74
N VAL A 464 12.03 14.36 -7.91
CA VAL A 464 12.82 13.19 -8.35
C VAL A 464 12.12 11.93 -7.88
N THR A 465 11.91 11.01 -8.82
CA THR A 465 11.15 9.78 -8.59
C THR A 465 11.71 8.60 -9.41
N ASN A 466 11.14 7.41 -9.20
CA ASN A 466 11.45 6.18 -9.93
C ASN A 466 10.33 5.82 -10.94
N PRO A 467 10.58 4.94 -11.94
CA PRO A 467 9.59 4.58 -12.95
C PRO A 467 8.37 3.84 -12.38
N ASP A 468 8.53 3.12 -11.27
CA ASP A 468 7.49 2.29 -10.66
C ASP A 468 6.59 3.06 -9.69
N SER A 469 6.81 4.37 -9.56
CA SER A 469 6.03 5.26 -8.70
C SER A 469 4.60 5.57 -9.20
N GLY A 470 4.16 4.91 -10.28
CA GLY A 470 2.80 5.05 -10.81
C GLY A 470 2.51 6.46 -11.34
N ASN A 471 1.48 7.11 -10.79
CA ASN A 471 1.13 8.46 -11.24
C ASN A 471 2.22 9.50 -10.98
N VAL A 472 3.11 9.32 -10.01
CA VAL A 472 4.20 10.29 -9.76
C VAL A 472 5.14 10.35 -10.97
N ALA A 473 5.54 9.20 -11.52
CA ALA A 473 6.38 9.15 -12.71
C ALA A 473 5.70 9.80 -13.92
N ALA A 474 4.42 9.50 -14.14
CA ALA A 474 3.64 10.08 -15.23
C ALA A 474 3.46 11.60 -15.08
N PHE A 475 3.16 12.07 -13.87
CA PHE A 475 3.02 13.49 -13.53
C PHE A 475 4.34 14.26 -13.74
N VAL A 476 5.46 13.70 -13.28
CA VAL A 476 6.78 14.32 -13.42
C VAL A 476 7.21 14.38 -14.89
N ALA A 477 7.08 13.27 -15.62
CA ALA A 477 7.47 13.21 -17.02
C ALA A 477 6.56 14.06 -17.93
N GLY A 478 5.25 13.95 -17.75
CA GLY A 478 4.26 14.65 -18.57
C GLY A 478 4.27 16.17 -18.38
N GLY A 479 4.47 16.63 -17.14
CA GLY A 479 4.52 18.06 -16.79
C GLY A 479 5.92 18.69 -16.85
N GLY A 480 6.97 17.89 -17.08
CA GLY A 480 8.36 18.40 -17.00
C GLY A 480 8.76 18.88 -15.60
N HIS A 481 8.17 18.26 -14.56
CA HIS A 481 8.32 18.72 -13.17
C HIS A 481 9.56 18.18 -12.46
N GLY A 482 10.46 17.47 -13.14
CA GLY A 482 11.66 16.93 -12.53
C GLY A 482 12.31 15.80 -13.31
N LEU A 483 12.78 14.76 -12.60
CA LEU A 483 13.46 13.61 -13.19
C LEU A 483 12.81 12.29 -12.74
N VAL A 484 12.73 11.35 -13.70
CA VAL A 484 12.43 9.93 -13.42
C VAL A 484 13.73 9.15 -13.63
N LEU A 485 14.29 8.58 -12.57
CA LEU A 485 15.56 7.85 -12.58
C LEU A 485 15.31 6.35 -12.45
N THR A 486 16.06 5.55 -13.18
CA THR A 486 15.80 4.11 -13.38
C THR A 486 16.00 3.22 -12.16
N GLY A 487 16.42 3.76 -11.02
CA GLY A 487 16.58 3.02 -9.77
C GLY A 487 17.50 3.73 -8.79
N GLU A 488 17.68 3.12 -7.63
CA GLU A 488 18.48 3.66 -6.52
C GLU A 488 19.95 3.90 -6.91
N SER A 489 20.52 3.00 -7.74
CA SER A 489 21.89 3.18 -8.24
C SER A 489 22.03 4.41 -9.15
N ALA A 490 21.05 4.68 -10.01
CA ALA A 490 21.05 5.87 -10.85
C ALA A 490 20.84 7.14 -10.01
N LEU A 491 20.01 7.06 -8.98
CA LEU A 491 19.81 8.13 -8.01
C LEU A 491 21.11 8.45 -7.26
N ALA A 492 21.76 7.46 -6.66
CA ALA A 492 23.05 7.64 -5.96
C ALA A 492 24.11 8.24 -6.87
N LYS A 493 24.23 7.74 -8.09
CA LYS A 493 25.17 8.27 -9.10
C LYS A 493 24.90 9.74 -9.43
N ALA A 494 23.65 10.17 -9.56
CA ALA A 494 23.30 11.56 -9.84
C ALA A 494 23.75 12.52 -8.71
N PHE A 495 23.78 12.05 -7.48
CA PHE A 495 24.33 12.79 -6.34
C PHE A 495 25.86 12.77 -6.33
N GLU A 496 26.51 11.64 -6.57
CA GLU A 496 27.96 11.50 -6.64
C GLU A 496 28.57 12.41 -7.70
N THR A 497 28.04 12.36 -8.92
CA THR A 497 28.51 13.18 -10.06
C THR A 497 28.11 14.64 -9.94
N GLY A 498 27.08 14.96 -9.16
CA GLY A 498 26.50 16.29 -9.07
C GLY A 498 25.52 16.62 -10.22
N ASP A 499 25.12 15.65 -11.04
CA ASP A 499 24.13 15.88 -12.11
C ASP A 499 22.79 16.38 -11.55
N ILE A 500 22.44 15.97 -10.32
CA ILE A 500 21.24 16.43 -9.63
C ILE A 500 21.21 17.95 -9.39
N LEU A 501 22.37 18.62 -9.35
CA LEU A 501 22.47 20.06 -9.16
C LEU A 501 21.81 20.88 -10.29
N GLN A 502 21.61 20.27 -11.46
CA GLN A 502 20.90 20.91 -12.58
C GLN A 502 19.42 21.19 -12.25
N LEU A 503 18.87 20.57 -11.21
CA LEU A 503 17.51 20.81 -10.73
C LEU A 503 17.40 21.98 -9.75
N ALA A 504 18.52 22.61 -9.35
CA ALA A 504 18.48 23.79 -8.50
C ALA A 504 17.71 24.94 -9.15
N ARG A 505 16.94 25.68 -8.36
CA ARG A 505 16.12 26.83 -8.83
C ARG A 505 16.94 27.88 -9.60
N ARG A 506 18.19 28.10 -9.18
CA ARG A 506 19.13 28.99 -9.87
C ARG A 506 19.44 28.59 -11.31
N VAL A 507 19.24 27.30 -11.65
CA VAL A 507 19.50 26.77 -12.98
C VAL A 507 18.20 26.67 -13.80
N ARG A 508 17.11 26.15 -13.22
CA ARG A 508 15.87 25.85 -13.94
C ARG A 508 14.78 26.90 -13.82
N ARG A 509 14.78 27.73 -12.77
CA ARG A 509 13.74 28.73 -12.48
C ARG A 509 12.33 28.11 -12.53
N PRO A 510 11.98 27.13 -11.69
CA PRO A 510 10.69 26.48 -11.72
C PRO A 510 9.55 27.49 -11.45
N ALA A 511 8.34 27.15 -11.89
CA ALA A 511 7.14 27.90 -11.61
C ALA A 511 6.56 27.57 -10.23
N LEU A 512 5.82 28.51 -9.67
CA LEU A 512 4.94 28.32 -8.52
C LEU A 512 3.52 28.07 -9.00
N TYR A 513 2.78 27.24 -8.26
CA TYR A 513 1.38 26.94 -8.59
C TYR A 513 0.48 27.08 -7.37
N ASP A 514 -0.81 27.32 -7.61
CA ASP A 514 -1.88 27.05 -6.66
C ASP A 514 -2.42 25.64 -6.90
N LEU A 515 -2.91 25.00 -5.84
CA LEU A 515 -3.59 23.71 -5.94
C LEU A 515 -5.10 23.97 -5.90
N GLU A 516 -5.74 23.71 -7.03
CA GLU A 516 -7.20 23.65 -7.12
C GLU A 516 -7.65 22.22 -6.86
N TYR A 517 -8.37 22.02 -5.76
CA TYR A 517 -8.83 20.71 -5.33
C TYR A 517 -10.22 20.38 -5.86
N SER A 518 -10.42 19.13 -6.26
CA SER A 518 -11.71 18.57 -6.64
C SER A 518 -12.62 18.40 -5.40
N ALA A 519 -13.94 18.53 -5.60
CA ALA A 519 -14.96 18.13 -4.65
C ALA A 519 -15.31 16.63 -4.75
N LEU A 520 -14.49 15.85 -5.43
CA LEU A 520 -14.59 14.40 -5.61
C LEU A 520 -15.93 13.96 -6.22
N THR A 521 -16.67 13.07 -5.51
CA THR A 521 -17.94 12.54 -6.01
C THR A 521 -18.98 13.65 -6.23
N MET A 522 -18.89 14.75 -5.48
CA MET A 522 -19.83 15.87 -5.65
C MET A 522 -19.68 16.54 -7.01
N ASP A 523 -18.45 16.69 -7.54
CA ASP A 523 -18.23 17.21 -8.90
C ASP A 523 -18.93 16.34 -9.96
N LEU A 524 -18.93 15.01 -9.78
CA LEU A 524 -19.56 14.06 -10.70
C LEU A 524 -21.10 14.10 -10.59
N ILE A 525 -21.62 14.17 -9.37
CA ILE A 525 -23.07 14.27 -9.13
C ILE A 525 -23.63 15.57 -9.72
N GLU A 526 -22.93 16.69 -9.57
CA GLU A 526 -23.35 17.98 -10.12
C GLU A 526 -23.24 18.03 -11.64
N ALA A 527 -22.27 17.33 -12.22
CA ALA A 527 -22.14 17.17 -13.66
C ALA A 527 -23.19 16.23 -14.29
N GLY A 528 -23.98 15.51 -13.47
CA GLY A 528 -25.01 14.58 -13.93
C GLY A 528 -24.46 13.22 -14.38
N ALA A 529 -23.31 12.83 -13.87
CA ALA A 529 -22.63 11.57 -14.20
C ALA A 529 -23.25 10.37 -13.45
#